data_903873788a3bb79deebe773fc3894d48
#
_entry.id   903873788a3bb79deebe773fc3894d48
#
_cell.length_a   1.000
_cell.length_b   1.000
_cell.length_c   1.000
_cell.angle_alpha   90.00
_cell.angle_beta   90.00
_cell.angle_gamma   90.00
#
_symmetry.space_group_name_H-M   'P 1'
#
loop_
_entity.id
_entity.type
_entity.pdbx_description
1 polymer ?
#
loop_
_entity_poly.entity_id
_entity_poly.type
_entity_poly.pdbx_seq_one_letter_code
_entity_poly.pdbx_strand_id
1 'polypeptide(L)'
;MKIKLCAAFLLASTFIACEKADKDVLWGISKLYMPQAVIQSGGTDINYTVSVDKAVAGDVSVVVGLYRSGLEELKSVSVDLEVYPDTLDRAIEIAGGVNPPAAYNIYKTARLLPAAYYDVPGRISLNDGERESSVKLLVKKELLATDPFFVEGNRYILPLRITNPTRYELNSALSLTMFIFEPK
;
A
#
# COMPACT_ATOMS: atom_id res chain seq x y z
N MET A 1 -65.48 2.10 30.80
CA MET A 1 -65.07 1.13 29.78
C MET A 1 -64.23 1.72 28.63
N LYS A 2 -63.88 3.02 28.64
CA LYS A 2 -63.14 3.69 27.57
C LYS A 2 -61.64 3.77 27.76
N ILE A 3 -61.10 3.56 28.98
CA ILE A 3 -59.67 3.67 29.30
C ILE A 3 -58.87 2.38 28.93
N LYS A 4 -59.54 1.22 28.92
CA LYS A 4 -58.87 -0.05 28.60
C LYS A 4 -58.58 -0.24 27.10
N LEU A 5 -59.26 0.51 26.22
CA LEU A 5 -59.05 0.41 24.78
C LEU A 5 -57.83 1.21 24.31
N CYS A 6 -57.50 2.33 24.96
CA CYS A 6 -56.35 3.15 24.65
C CYS A 6 -55.01 2.48 25.05
N ALA A 7 -55.03 1.72 26.15
CA ALA A 7 -53.80 1.02 26.60
C ALA A 7 -53.42 -0.15 25.67
N ALA A 8 -54.40 -0.82 25.06
CA ALA A 8 -54.16 -1.90 24.10
C ALA A 8 -53.57 -1.40 22.77
N PHE A 9 -53.93 -0.17 22.35
CA PHE A 9 -53.45 0.44 21.12
C PHE A 9 -52.00 0.97 21.25
N LEU A 10 -51.62 1.41 22.46
CA LEU A 10 -50.23 1.84 22.73
C LEU A 10 -49.24 0.66 22.79
N LEU A 11 -49.71 -0.54 23.21
CA LEU A 11 -48.81 -1.72 23.23
C LEU A 11 -48.61 -2.34 21.85
N ALA A 12 -49.53 -2.15 20.90
CA ALA A 12 -49.40 -2.70 19.55
C ALA A 12 -48.46 -1.90 18.64
N SER A 13 -48.15 -0.64 18.99
CA SER A 13 -47.25 0.21 18.17
C SER A 13 -45.77 0.03 18.46
N THR A 14 -45.39 -0.74 19.50
CA THR A 14 -43.97 -0.98 19.84
C THR A 14 -43.34 -2.14 19.08
N PHE A 15 -44.11 -2.91 18.30
CA PHE A 15 -43.56 -4.05 17.55
C PHE A 15 -43.19 -3.78 16.09
N ILE A 16 -43.34 -2.55 15.60
CA ILE A 16 -43.07 -2.22 14.18
C ILE A 16 -41.68 -1.59 14.00
N ALA A 17 -40.96 -1.30 15.09
CA ALA A 17 -39.58 -0.82 15.02
C ALA A 17 -38.59 -2.00 15.01
N CYS A 18 -38.77 -2.94 14.08
CA CYS A 18 -37.69 -3.85 13.71
C CYS A 18 -36.92 -3.16 12.59
N GLU A 19 -36.10 -2.16 12.95
CA GLU A 19 -35.00 -1.75 12.07
C GLU A 19 -34.19 -3.00 11.81
N LYS A 20 -33.85 -3.23 10.53
CA LYS A 20 -32.88 -4.29 10.16
C LYS A 20 -31.70 -4.15 11.10
N ALA A 21 -31.36 -5.23 11.78
CA ALA A 21 -30.24 -5.19 12.70
C ALA A 21 -29.00 -4.67 11.95
N ASP A 22 -28.23 -3.77 12.57
CA ASP A 22 -27.04 -3.15 11.97
C ASP A 22 -26.05 -4.15 11.38
N LYS A 23 -26.11 -5.41 11.81
CA LYS A 23 -25.32 -6.51 11.24
C LYS A 23 -25.63 -6.82 9.77
N ASP A 24 -26.80 -6.45 9.26
CA ASP A 24 -27.23 -6.68 7.88
C ASP A 24 -26.93 -5.46 6.98
N VAL A 25 -26.41 -4.38 7.55
CA VAL A 25 -25.99 -3.18 6.83
C VAL A 25 -24.48 -3.27 6.61
N LEU A 26 -24.05 -3.29 5.35
CA LEU A 26 -22.65 -3.20 5.00
C LEU A 26 -22.14 -1.78 5.27
N TRP A 27 -21.50 -1.60 6.43
CA TRP A 27 -20.93 -0.32 6.83
C TRP A 27 -19.51 -0.18 6.31
N GLY A 28 -19.21 0.99 5.76
CA GLY A 28 -17.87 1.40 5.40
C GLY A 28 -17.55 1.24 3.92
N ILE A 29 -16.92 2.28 3.41
CA ILE A 29 -16.42 2.36 2.03
C ILE A 29 -15.20 1.46 1.90
N SER A 30 -15.21 0.59 0.89
CA SER A 30 -14.04 -0.23 0.58
C SER A 30 -12.98 0.62 -0.13
N LYS A 31 -11.74 0.52 0.36
CA LYS A 31 -10.58 1.17 -0.25
C LYS A 31 -9.48 0.19 -0.54
N LEU A 32 -8.77 0.43 -1.63
CA LEU A 32 -7.58 -0.33 -2.02
C LEU A 32 -6.32 0.39 -1.56
N TYR A 33 -5.35 -0.37 -1.09
CA TYR A 33 -4.06 0.17 -0.67
C TYR A 33 -2.92 -0.85 -0.76
N MET A 34 -1.69 -0.35 -0.71
CA MET A 34 -0.49 -1.18 -0.61
C MET A 34 -0.17 -1.44 0.87
N PRO A 35 -0.13 -2.70 1.34
CA PRO A 35 0.24 -3.01 2.73
C PRO A 35 1.61 -2.46 3.12
N GLN A 36 2.55 -2.37 2.17
CA GLN A 36 3.88 -1.82 2.38
C GLN A 36 3.89 -0.31 2.66
N ALA A 37 2.82 0.41 2.26
CA ALA A 37 2.65 1.83 2.54
C ALA A 37 2.11 2.10 3.96
N VAL A 38 1.66 1.05 4.67
CA VAL A 38 1.18 1.19 6.05
C VAL A 38 2.39 1.37 6.96
N ILE A 39 2.41 2.49 7.67
CA ILE A 39 3.46 2.78 8.65
C ILE A 39 3.43 1.70 9.73
N GLN A 40 4.52 0.96 9.86
CA GLN A 40 4.66 -0.01 10.94
C GLN A 40 4.87 0.71 12.27
N SER A 41 4.38 0.14 13.37
CA SER A 41 4.33 0.79 14.68
C SER A 41 5.68 1.42 15.06
N GLY A 42 5.69 2.74 15.24
CA GLY A 42 6.85 3.53 15.60
C GLY A 42 7.62 4.18 14.43
N GLY A 43 7.27 3.87 13.18
CA GLY A 43 7.84 4.54 12.01
C GLY A 43 7.04 5.77 11.59
N THR A 44 7.70 6.71 10.92
CA THR A 44 7.08 7.88 10.30
C THR A 44 7.05 7.79 8.77
N ASP A 45 7.58 6.72 8.20
CA ASP A 45 7.91 6.62 6.78
C ASP A 45 7.09 5.54 6.05
N ILE A 46 6.63 5.88 4.85
CA ILE A 46 6.06 4.97 3.85
C ILE A 46 7.14 4.12 3.16
N ASN A 47 8.34 4.08 3.70
CA ASN A 47 9.51 3.46 3.13
C ASN A 47 9.57 1.99 3.53
N TYR A 48 9.84 1.14 2.55
CA TYR A 48 10.08 -0.29 2.75
C TYR A 48 11.54 -0.61 2.43
N THR A 49 12.36 -0.80 3.47
CA THR A 49 13.79 -1.06 3.30
C THR A 49 14.07 -2.54 3.07
N VAL A 50 14.87 -2.81 2.05
CA VAL A 50 15.32 -4.13 1.64
C VAL A 50 16.85 -4.17 1.74
N SER A 51 17.38 -4.86 2.75
CA SER A 51 18.83 -5.08 2.88
C SER A 51 19.25 -6.19 1.92
N VAL A 52 20.18 -5.86 1.03
CA VAL A 52 20.69 -6.77 0.00
C VAL A 52 21.98 -7.40 0.48
N ASP A 53 21.93 -8.67 0.88
CA ASP A 53 23.11 -9.44 1.26
C ASP A 53 23.79 -10.01 0.00
N LYS A 54 25.00 -9.53 -0.26
CA LYS A 54 25.81 -9.95 -1.42
C LYS A 54 26.22 -11.44 -1.35
N ALA A 55 26.31 -12.01 -0.15
CA ALA A 55 26.73 -13.39 0.05
C ALA A 55 25.62 -14.41 -0.26
N VAL A 56 24.35 -14.00 -0.26
CA VAL A 56 23.21 -14.87 -0.55
C VAL A 56 23.05 -15.02 -2.06
N ALA A 57 22.97 -16.23 -2.59
CA ALA A 57 22.78 -16.48 -4.03
C ALA A 57 21.34 -16.14 -4.49
N GLY A 58 21.20 -15.78 -5.78
CA GLY A 58 19.89 -15.53 -6.43
C GLY A 58 19.42 -14.08 -6.35
N ASP A 59 18.36 -13.77 -7.08
CA ASP A 59 17.76 -12.44 -7.13
C ASP A 59 17.04 -12.08 -5.83
N VAL A 60 16.94 -10.77 -5.56
CA VAL A 60 16.16 -10.25 -4.45
C VAL A 60 14.69 -10.25 -4.84
N SER A 61 13.87 -11.01 -4.11
CA SER A 61 12.42 -11.06 -4.31
C SER A 61 11.70 -10.29 -3.22
N VAL A 62 10.94 -9.26 -3.62
CA VAL A 62 10.14 -8.43 -2.71
C VAL A 62 8.67 -8.60 -3.05
N VAL A 63 7.84 -8.83 -2.04
CA VAL A 63 6.39 -8.93 -2.23
C VAL A 63 5.79 -7.53 -2.30
N VAL A 64 5.03 -7.26 -3.36
CA VAL A 64 4.24 -6.03 -3.51
C VAL A 64 2.77 -6.41 -3.41
N GLY A 65 2.11 -5.97 -2.35
CA GLY A 65 0.75 -6.36 -2.03
C GLY A 65 -0.30 -5.35 -2.49
N LEU A 66 -1.50 -5.85 -2.70
CA LEU A 66 -2.74 -5.10 -2.83
C LEU A 66 -3.71 -5.62 -1.76
N TYR A 67 -4.27 -4.72 -0.97
CA TYR A 67 -5.27 -5.06 0.04
C TYR A 67 -6.54 -4.23 -0.16
N ARG A 68 -7.69 -4.84 0.10
CA ARG A 68 -9.00 -4.20 0.10
C ARG A 68 -9.58 -4.17 1.51
N SER A 69 -9.76 -2.96 2.07
CA SER A 69 -10.46 -2.73 3.32
C SER A 69 -11.98 -2.66 3.11
N GLY A 70 -12.71 -2.46 4.20
CA GLY A 70 -14.16 -2.23 4.18
C GLY A 70 -14.99 -3.50 4.20
N LEU A 71 -16.32 -3.31 4.18
CA LEU A 71 -17.31 -4.38 4.31
C LEU A 71 -18.18 -4.56 3.07
N GLU A 72 -17.92 -3.81 2.00
CA GLU A 72 -18.65 -3.98 0.74
C GLU A 72 -18.43 -5.37 0.15
N GLU A 73 -19.31 -5.75 -0.77
CA GLU A 73 -19.20 -7.03 -1.47
C GLU A 73 -17.83 -7.20 -2.13
N LEU A 74 -17.23 -8.36 -1.93
CA LEU A 74 -15.88 -8.64 -2.40
C LEU A 74 -15.89 -9.06 -3.87
N LYS A 75 -16.08 -8.08 -4.77
CA LYS A 75 -15.99 -8.29 -6.23
C LYS A 75 -14.56 -8.17 -6.72
N SER A 76 -14.27 -8.83 -7.83
CA SER A 76 -12.96 -8.75 -8.48
C SER A 76 -12.58 -7.30 -8.81
N VAL A 77 -11.31 -7.00 -8.67
CA VAL A 77 -10.73 -5.70 -8.99
C VAL A 77 -9.29 -5.85 -9.43
N SER A 78 -8.85 -5.00 -10.34
CA SER A 78 -7.44 -4.86 -10.69
C SER A 78 -6.99 -3.42 -10.57
N VAL A 79 -5.70 -3.25 -10.32
CA VAL A 79 -4.99 -1.96 -10.32
C VAL A 79 -3.76 -2.06 -11.20
N ASP A 80 -3.37 -0.97 -11.83
CA ASP A 80 -2.08 -0.89 -12.48
C ASP A 80 -1.00 -0.59 -11.43
N LEU A 81 0.19 -1.14 -11.63
CA LEU A 81 1.37 -0.91 -10.80
C LEU A 81 2.41 -0.17 -11.63
N GLU A 82 2.75 1.04 -11.21
CA GLU A 82 3.60 1.95 -11.96
C GLU A 82 4.79 2.41 -11.13
N VAL A 83 5.93 2.62 -11.79
CA VAL A 83 7.06 3.34 -11.21
C VAL A 83 6.76 4.83 -11.25
N TYR A 84 6.88 5.51 -10.11
CA TYR A 84 6.55 6.93 -9.97
C TYR A 84 7.75 7.76 -9.50
N PRO A 85 8.69 8.11 -10.40
CA PRO A 85 9.96 8.75 -10.07
C PRO A 85 9.82 10.11 -9.38
N ASP A 86 8.79 10.90 -9.74
CA ASP A 86 8.59 12.27 -9.24
C ASP A 86 8.61 12.34 -7.70
N THR A 87 8.16 11.27 -7.01
CA THR A 87 8.21 11.22 -5.55
C THR A 87 9.63 11.15 -5.03
N LEU A 88 10.50 10.38 -5.69
CA LEU A 88 11.92 10.31 -5.34
C LEU A 88 12.63 11.62 -5.64
N ASP A 89 12.38 12.20 -6.82
CA ASP A 89 12.99 13.47 -7.24
C ASP A 89 12.67 14.58 -6.22
N ARG A 90 11.41 14.66 -5.79
CA ARG A 90 10.99 15.60 -4.75
C ARG A 90 11.66 15.31 -3.39
N ALA A 91 11.82 14.04 -3.02
CA ALA A 91 12.49 13.67 -1.77
C ALA A 91 13.97 14.04 -1.79
N ILE A 92 14.65 13.88 -2.93
CA ILE A 92 16.05 14.29 -3.14
C ILE A 92 16.17 15.82 -3.07
N GLU A 93 15.25 16.57 -3.71
CA GLU A 93 15.22 18.03 -3.63
C GLU A 93 15.10 18.51 -2.19
N ILE A 94 14.18 17.96 -1.41
CA ILE A 94 14.01 18.28 0.03
C ILE A 94 15.29 17.95 0.79
N ALA A 95 15.89 16.78 0.56
CA ALA A 95 17.12 16.35 1.21
C ALA A 95 18.33 17.25 0.93
N GLY A 96 18.37 17.89 -0.25
CA GLY A 96 19.40 18.84 -0.66
C GLY A 96 19.18 20.28 -0.16
N GLY A 97 18.02 20.56 0.42
CA GLY A 97 17.66 21.89 0.92
C GLY A 97 18.43 22.33 2.16
N VAL A 98 18.17 23.57 2.58
CA VAL A 98 18.75 24.12 3.82
C VAL A 98 18.00 23.53 5.02
N ASN A 99 18.73 22.85 5.93
CA ASN A 99 18.17 22.19 7.12
C ASN A 99 17.04 21.19 6.82
N PRO A 100 17.28 20.17 5.99
CA PRO A 100 16.27 19.18 5.67
C PRO A 100 15.86 18.39 6.93
N PRO A 101 14.59 17.95 7.02
CA PRO A 101 14.18 17.04 8.08
C PRO A 101 15.06 15.78 8.11
N ALA A 102 15.39 15.26 9.30
CA ALA A 102 16.28 14.12 9.48
C ALA A 102 15.82 12.86 8.68
N ALA A 103 14.52 12.65 8.55
CA ALA A 103 13.93 11.56 7.76
C ALA A 103 14.36 11.59 6.29
N TYR A 104 14.70 12.76 5.74
CA TYR A 104 15.13 12.89 4.35
C TYR A 104 16.62 12.63 4.12
N ASN A 105 17.41 12.41 5.17
CA ASN A 105 18.86 12.15 5.01
C ASN A 105 19.17 10.93 4.14
N ILE A 106 18.27 9.92 4.13
CA ILE A 106 18.41 8.72 3.31
C ILE A 106 18.38 8.99 1.80
N TYR A 107 17.82 10.13 1.38
CA TYR A 107 17.68 10.51 -0.03
C TYR A 107 18.85 11.34 -0.55
N LYS A 108 19.76 11.83 0.31
CA LYS A 108 20.89 12.69 -0.11
C LYS A 108 21.79 12.06 -1.17
N THR A 109 22.01 10.76 -1.07
CA THR A 109 22.84 9.98 -2.00
C THR A 109 22.02 8.91 -2.72
N ALA A 110 20.69 8.99 -2.69
CA ALA A 110 19.83 7.99 -3.33
C ALA A 110 19.73 8.23 -4.84
N ARG A 111 19.51 7.14 -5.58
CA ARG A 111 19.19 7.17 -7.01
C ARG A 111 18.02 6.26 -7.32
N LEU A 112 17.32 6.58 -8.41
CA LEU A 112 16.29 5.67 -8.94
C LEU A 112 16.95 4.35 -9.35
N LEU A 113 16.35 3.22 -8.97
CA LEU A 113 16.79 1.90 -9.40
C LEU A 113 16.67 1.80 -10.92
N PRO A 114 17.75 1.50 -11.67
CA PRO A 114 17.69 1.41 -13.12
C PRO A 114 16.71 0.34 -13.61
N ALA A 115 15.95 0.63 -14.65
CA ALA A 115 14.93 -0.29 -15.18
C ALA A 115 15.48 -1.66 -15.58
N ALA A 116 16.75 -1.75 -15.97
CA ALA A 116 17.42 -3.00 -16.30
C ALA A 116 17.67 -3.91 -15.08
N TYR A 117 17.58 -3.36 -13.85
CA TYR A 117 17.93 -4.05 -12.60
C TYR A 117 16.76 -4.76 -11.96
N TYR A 118 15.53 -4.54 -12.42
CA TYR A 118 14.36 -5.17 -11.83
C TYR A 118 13.36 -5.64 -12.88
N ASP A 119 12.47 -6.52 -12.42
CA ASP A 119 11.26 -6.93 -13.13
C ASP A 119 10.08 -6.86 -12.15
N VAL A 120 9.01 -6.19 -12.56
CA VAL A 120 7.79 -6.04 -11.78
C VAL A 120 6.58 -6.13 -12.70
N PRO A 121 5.56 -6.96 -12.37
CA PRO A 121 4.31 -7.00 -13.11
C PRO A 121 3.63 -5.63 -13.13
N GLY A 122 3.12 -5.22 -14.29
CA GLY A 122 2.41 -3.94 -14.44
C GLY A 122 1.00 -3.91 -13.83
N ARG A 123 0.52 -5.00 -13.22
CA ARG A 123 -0.85 -5.11 -12.70
C ARG A 123 -0.94 -6.08 -11.53
N ILE A 124 -1.81 -5.75 -10.56
CA ILE A 124 -2.21 -6.63 -9.46
C ILE A 124 -3.73 -6.79 -9.51
N SER A 125 -4.23 -8.01 -9.29
CA SER A 125 -5.66 -8.30 -9.30
C SER A 125 -6.09 -9.05 -8.05
N LEU A 126 -7.31 -8.76 -7.58
CA LEU A 126 -8.05 -9.50 -6.56
C LEU A 126 -9.23 -10.19 -7.24
N ASN A 127 -9.44 -11.45 -6.96
CA ASN A 127 -10.62 -12.18 -7.41
C ASN A 127 -11.82 -11.90 -6.51
N ASP A 128 -13.00 -12.41 -6.91
CA ASP A 128 -14.19 -12.37 -6.06
C ASP A 128 -13.92 -13.11 -4.75
N GLY A 129 -14.33 -12.54 -3.65
CA GLY A 129 -14.11 -13.09 -2.31
C GLY A 129 -12.75 -12.82 -1.68
N GLU A 130 -11.75 -12.36 -2.45
CA GLU A 130 -10.40 -12.09 -1.93
C GLU A 130 -10.30 -10.67 -1.35
N ARG A 131 -9.55 -10.56 -0.24
CA ARG A 131 -9.20 -9.27 0.38
C ARG A 131 -7.78 -8.82 0.08
N GLU A 132 -6.90 -9.74 -0.27
CA GLU A 132 -5.49 -9.47 -0.52
C GLU A 132 -4.97 -10.28 -1.69
N SER A 133 -4.01 -9.71 -2.38
CA SER A 133 -3.23 -10.35 -3.44
C SER A 133 -1.84 -9.73 -3.48
N SER A 134 -0.92 -10.37 -4.16
CA SER A 134 0.42 -9.84 -4.31
C SER A 134 1.10 -10.29 -5.60
N VAL A 135 2.08 -9.51 -6.01
CA VAL A 135 3.02 -9.85 -7.08
C VAL A 135 4.45 -9.78 -6.54
N LYS A 136 5.39 -10.33 -7.27
CA LYS A 136 6.81 -10.27 -6.93
C LYS A 136 7.51 -9.19 -7.74
N LEU A 137 8.16 -8.28 -7.06
CA LEU A 137 9.23 -7.43 -7.61
C LEU A 137 10.52 -8.25 -7.50
N LEU A 138 11.13 -8.55 -8.63
CA LEU A 138 12.41 -9.25 -8.71
C LEU A 138 13.52 -8.24 -9.02
N VAL A 139 14.55 -8.19 -8.18
CA VAL A 139 15.71 -7.31 -8.40
C VAL A 139 16.94 -8.18 -8.66
N LYS A 140 17.59 -7.94 -9.80
CA LYS A 140 18.77 -8.66 -10.27
C LYS A 140 19.97 -8.31 -9.40
N LYS A 141 20.23 -9.15 -8.41
CA LYS A 141 21.28 -8.90 -7.42
C LYS A 141 22.67 -8.83 -8.03
N GLU A 142 22.96 -9.59 -9.08
CA GLU A 142 24.25 -9.55 -9.76
C GLU A 142 24.59 -8.15 -10.29
N LEU A 143 23.59 -7.44 -10.82
CA LEU A 143 23.78 -6.07 -11.31
C LEU A 143 24.02 -5.10 -10.16
N LEU A 144 23.31 -5.24 -9.04
CA LEU A 144 23.57 -4.43 -7.84
C LEU A 144 24.94 -4.71 -7.25
N ALA A 145 25.36 -5.97 -7.17
CA ALA A 145 26.62 -6.38 -6.55
C ALA A 145 27.86 -5.88 -7.32
N THR A 146 27.71 -5.61 -8.62
CA THR A 146 28.78 -5.09 -9.50
C THR A 146 28.68 -3.58 -9.76
N ASP A 147 27.59 -2.94 -9.35
CA ASP A 147 27.39 -1.51 -9.52
C ASP A 147 28.24 -0.70 -8.51
N PRO A 148 29.17 0.14 -8.96
CA PRO A 148 30.04 0.91 -8.09
C PRO A 148 29.28 1.78 -7.09
N PHE A 149 28.19 2.42 -7.52
CA PHE A 149 27.37 3.28 -6.67
C PHE A 149 26.77 2.50 -5.49
N PHE A 150 26.25 1.30 -5.75
CA PHE A 150 25.68 0.44 -4.71
C PHE A 150 26.77 -0.17 -3.80
N VAL A 151 27.91 -0.54 -4.40
CA VAL A 151 29.05 -1.13 -3.66
C VAL A 151 29.67 -0.15 -2.68
N GLU A 152 29.67 1.15 -3.00
CA GLU A 152 30.12 2.25 -2.13
C GLU A 152 29.20 2.52 -0.92
N GLY A 153 28.09 1.79 -0.79
CA GLY A 153 27.17 1.92 0.34
C GLY A 153 25.97 2.85 0.07
N ASN A 154 25.83 3.33 -1.16
CA ASN A 154 24.68 4.17 -1.53
C ASN A 154 23.41 3.34 -1.77
N ARG A 155 22.26 4.02 -1.84
CA ARG A 155 20.95 3.38 -1.93
C ARG A 155 20.31 3.59 -3.29
N TYR A 156 19.71 2.52 -3.80
CA TYR A 156 18.74 2.62 -4.89
C TYR A 156 17.32 2.60 -4.34
N ILE A 157 16.44 3.42 -4.93
CA ILE A 157 15.04 3.54 -4.51
C ILE A 157 14.16 3.29 -5.72
N LEU A 158 13.13 2.47 -5.53
CA LEU A 158 12.08 2.23 -6.51
C LEU A 158 10.74 2.65 -5.93
N PRO A 159 10.24 3.85 -6.28
CA PRO A 159 8.89 4.27 -5.93
C PRO A 159 7.88 3.49 -6.78
N LEU A 160 7.01 2.71 -6.14
CA LEU A 160 5.89 2.01 -6.79
C LEU A 160 4.58 2.58 -6.32
N ARG A 161 3.67 2.81 -7.26
CA ARG A 161 2.34 3.36 -7.04
C ARG A 161 1.29 2.47 -7.69
N ILE A 162 0.19 2.25 -6.99
CA ILE A 162 -1.01 1.64 -7.57
C ILE A 162 -1.91 2.74 -8.14
N THR A 163 -2.43 2.52 -9.35
CA THR A 163 -3.26 3.46 -10.11
C THR A 163 -4.43 2.74 -10.80
N ASN A 164 -5.32 3.47 -11.42
CA ASN A 164 -6.37 2.98 -12.32
C ASN A 164 -7.16 1.78 -11.78
N PRO A 165 -7.77 1.85 -10.59
CA PRO A 165 -8.57 0.77 -10.07
C PRO A 165 -9.81 0.55 -10.95
N THR A 166 -10.08 -0.70 -11.33
CA THR A 166 -11.29 -1.05 -12.10
C THR A 166 -12.56 -0.97 -11.24
N ARG A 167 -12.40 -0.99 -9.92
CA ARG A 167 -13.47 -0.91 -8.92
C ARG A 167 -12.90 -0.42 -7.59
N TYR A 168 -13.75 0.16 -6.76
CA TYR A 168 -13.40 0.77 -5.47
C TYR A 168 -12.48 1.99 -5.62
N GLU A 169 -12.31 2.72 -4.54
CA GLU A 169 -11.41 3.86 -4.48
C GLU A 169 -10.03 3.44 -3.95
N LEU A 170 -9.01 4.15 -4.38
CA LEU A 170 -7.70 4.07 -3.76
C LEU A 170 -7.67 4.85 -2.44
N ASN A 171 -6.98 4.33 -1.44
CA ASN A 171 -6.52 5.13 -0.33
C ASN A 171 -5.29 5.92 -0.80
N SER A 172 -5.47 7.21 -1.11
CA SER A 172 -4.42 8.06 -1.67
C SER A 172 -3.16 8.15 -0.79
N ALA A 173 -3.33 8.07 0.54
CA ALA A 173 -2.20 8.10 1.48
C ALA A 173 -1.39 6.79 1.50
N LEU A 174 -1.99 5.69 1.04
CA LEU A 174 -1.41 4.35 1.08
C LEU A 174 -1.29 3.71 -0.31
N SER A 175 -1.31 4.51 -1.37
CA SER A 175 -1.23 4.05 -2.76
C SER A 175 0.18 4.07 -3.33
N LEU A 176 1.19 4.48 -2.56
CA LEU A 176 2.58 4.61 -2.97
C LEU A 176 3.50 4.09 -1.87
N THR A 177 4.54 3.36 -2.26
CA THR A 177 5.61 2.89 -1.36
C THR A 177 6.97 3.13 -2.02
N MET A 178 7.93 3.60 -1.25
CA MET A 178 9.32 3.69 -1.67
C MET A 178 10.09 2.44 -1.22
N PHE A 179 10.42 1.57 -2.14
CA PHE A 179 11.29 0.41 -1.88
C PHE A 179 12.74 0.85 -1.91
N ILE A 180 13.41 0.80 -0.76
CA ILE A 180 14.79 1.24 -0.59
C ILE A 180 15.69 0.01 -0.55
N PHE A 181 16.58 -0.11 -1.52
CA PHE A 181 17.59 -1.16 -1.57
C PHE A 181 18.90 -0.63 -1.01
N GLU A 182 19.41 -1.27 0.03
CA GLU A 182 20.68 -0.91 0.66
C GLU A 182 21.61 -2.14 0.77
N PRO A 183 22.92 -1.96 0.60
CA PRO A 183 23.87 -3.05 0.79
C PRO A 183 23.97 -3.40 2.28
N LYS A 184 24.04 -4.71 2.55
CA LYS A 184 24.26 -5.27 3.89
C LYS A 184 25.75 -5.50 4.11
#